data_b41e68c7f2f83e5272c5816ec4e958dd
#
_entry.id   b41e68c7f2f83e5272c5816ec4e958dd
#
_cell.length_a   1.000
_cell.length_b   1.000
_cell.length_c   1.000
_cell.angle_alpha   90.00
_cell.angle_beta   90.00
_cell.angle_gamma   90.00
#
_symmetry.space_group_name_H-M   'P 1'
#
loop_
_entity.id
_entity.type
_entity.pdbx_description
1 polymer ?
#
loop_
_entity_poly.entity_id
_entity_poly.type
_entity_poly.pdbx_seq_one_letter_code
_entity_poly.pdbx_strand_id
1 'polypeptide(L)'
;MAGQAMMRRTLLLAVCATSFAHAATLPKPKAEPAYFPPAGEWAHKPPAQLGIDAAKLRDAVAYAQAHETERARDFSDQRQTFGEPLGSLPSTRAPTNGVVIYKGYVVAEFGDTHFVDPTYSVAKSMLSTVAGVALRDGRIANVDEPVGATVNDGGYTSPHNAAVTWKHHLQQESEWEGSMWGKNADFIGREAFGAGERKPRMFQQPGTFYEYNDVRINRFALSLLRVFGRPVPDVFQDEVMDPIGASHQWKWVPYTNSYVDINGKLVPSVSGGTRWGGGMWIDSWDMARFGYLWLRQGQWNGRQIVPKDYVKAALTPSAHGPDYGYLWWLNTQGKNLPGLPATAFAALGAGSNDIVVSPEHDLVIVWRWHAGNPAEFARRVIAALPAR
;
A
#
# COMPACT_ATOMS: atom_id res chain seq x y z
N MET A 1 -25.18 94.18 44.91
CA MET A 1 -25.01 93.81 43.51
C MET A 1 -23.96 92.69 43.48
N ALA A 2 -24.36 91.53 42.96
CA ALA A 2 -23.78 90.25 43.13
C ALA A 2 -22.51 90.07 42.25
N GLY A 3 -21.46 89.52 42.81
CA GLY A 3 -20.28 89.05 42.06
C GLY A 3 -20.11 87.54 42.26
N GLN A 4 -20.31 86.79 41.24
CA GLN A 4 -20.23 85.30 41.22
C GLN A 4 -18.72 84.87 41.15
N ALA A 5 -18.32 84.04 42.11
CA ALA A 5 -17.03 83.35 42.11
C ALA A 5 -17.13 82.06 41.32
N MET A 6 -16.27 81.91 40.32
CA MET A 6 -16.17 80.75 39.43
C MET A 6 -15.12 79.82 39.96
N MET A 7 -15.54 78.65 40.45
CA MET A 7 -14.71 77.61 41.06
C MET A 7 -14.23 76.69 39.92
N ARG A 8 -12.90 76.72 39.63
CA ARG A 8 -12.27 75.77 38.66
C ARG A 8 -12.02 74.42 39.32
N ARG A 9 -12.69 73.38 38.81
CA ARG A 9 -12.41 71.97 39.15
C ARG A 9 -11.29 71.46 38.24
N THR A 10 -10.16 71.10 38.83
CA THR A 10 -9.07 70.39 38.14
C THR A 10 -9.37 68.93 38.13
N LEU A 11 -9.51 68.36 36.90
CA LEU A 11 -9.73 66.92 36.68
C LEU A 11 -8.36 66.25 36.57
N LEU A 12 -7.99 65.38 37.51
CA LEU A 12 -6.81 64.54 37.44
C LEU A 12 -7.21 63.28 36.59
N LEU A 13 -6.63 63.15 35.40
CA LEU A 13 -6.69 61.90 34.63
C LEU A 13 -5.58 60.95 35.15
N ALA A 14 -6.00 59.85 35.77
CA ALA A 14 -5.11 58.74 36.08
C ALA A 14 -4.95 57.89 34.81
N VAL A 15 -3.74 57.89 34.24
CA VAL A 15 -3.38 57.00 33.12
C VAL A 15 -2.99 55.64 33.68
N CYS A 16 -3.85 54.66 33.59
CA CYS A 16 -3.52 53.23 33.85
C CYS A 16 -2.70 52.70 32.68
N ALA A 17 -1.40 52.54 32.83
CA ALA A 17 -0.54 51.83 31.88
C ALA A 17 -0.74 50.32 32.06
N THR A 18 -1.55 49.71 31.19
CA THR A 18 -1.68 48.23 31.07
C THR A 18 -0.46 47.70 30.33
N SER A 19 0.50 47.12 31.06
CA SER A 19 1.61 46.36 30.49
C SER A 19 1.10 45.07 29.88
N PHE A 20 0.97 45.02 28.54
CA PHE A 20 0.79 43.75 27.83
C PHE A 20 2.09 42.96 27.86
N ALA A 21 2.17 41.93 28.72
CA ALA A 21 3.22 40.95 28.67
C ALA A 21 3.06 40.14 27.38
N HIS A 22 3.90 40.35 26.39
CA HIS A 22 4.03 39.48 25.23
C HIS A 22 4.59 38.16 25.74
N ALA A 23 3.74 37.14 25.82
CA ALA A 23 4.19 35.78 25.98
C ALA A 23 4.96 35.37 24.69
N ALA A 24 6.28 35.35 24.80
CA ALA A 24 7.12 34.80 23.73
C ALA A 24 6.75 33.35 23.52
N THR A 25 6.08 33.07 22.43
CA THR A 25 5.84 31.67 21.97
C THR A 25 7.21 31.05 21.67
N LEU A 26 7.64 30.11 22.48
CA LEU A 26 8.83 29.32 22.21
C LEU A 26 8.68 28.70 20.81
N PRO A 27 9.71 28.76 19.97
CA PRO A 27 9.65 28.13 18.65
C PRO A 27 9.38 26.63 18.84
N LYS A 28 8.38 26.10 18.13
CA LYS A 28 8.14 24.66 18.11
C LYS A 28 9.45 23.96 17.72
N PRO A 29 9.86 22.92 18.46
CA PRO A 29 11.06 22.18 18.13
C PRO A 29 10.95 21.73 16.66
N LYS A 30 12.01 21.98 15.88
CA LYS A 30 12.09 21.46 14.50
C LYS A 30 11.91 19.95 14.59
N ALA A 31 10.95 19.43 13.84
CA ALA A 31 10.78 17.98 13.72
C ALA A 31 12.12 17.36 13.27
N GLU A 32 12.56 16.35 13.99
CA GLU A 32 13.76 15.62 13.59
C GLU A 32 13.56 15.06 12.17
N PRO A 33 14.61 15.08 11.32
CA PRO A 33 14.52 14.46 10.00
C PRO A 33 14.11 13.00 10.11
N ALA A 34 13.24 12.55 9.20
CA ALA A 34 12.86 11.14 9.15
C ALA A 34 14.11 10.28 8.91
N TYR A 35 14.26 9.22 9.70
CA TYR A 35 15.31 8.22 9.48
C TYR A 35 14.94 7.33 8.28
N PHE A 36 15.89 7.13 7.37
CA PHE A 36 15.79 6.17 6.26
C PHE A 36 16.87 5.12 6.41
N PRO A 37 16.52 3.82 6.49
CA PRO A 37 17.50 2.78 6.65
C PRO A 37 18.36 2.63 5.38
N PRO A 38 19.68 2.37 5.51
CA PRO A 38 20.54 2.03 4.39
C PRO A 38 20.15 0.68 3.76
N ALA A 39 20.72 0.39 2.59
CA ALA A 39 20.49 -0.89 1.91
C ALA A 39 20.99 -2.06 2.78
N GLY A 40 20.19 -3.13 2.86
CA GLY A 40 20.52 -4.34 3.58
C GLY A 40 20.52 -4.23 5.11
N GLU A 41 20.33 -3.03 5.69
CA GLU A 41 20.36 -2.80 7.13
C GLU A 41 19.10 -2.03 7.58
N TRP A 42 18.68 -2.25 8.81
CA TRP A 42 17.66 -1.44 9.44
C TRP A 42 17.90 -1.31 10.94
N ALA A 43 18.06 -0.07 11.41
CA ALA A 43 18.35 0.17 12.82
C ALA A 43 17.17 -0.24 13.71
N HIS A 44 17.48 -1.07 14.70
CA HIS A 44 16.59 -1.40 15.81
C HIS A 44 16.74 -0.34 16.91
N LYS A 45 15.62 0.13 17.45
CA LYS A 45 15.63 0.97 18.65
C LYS A 45 14.90 0.27 19.81
N PRO A 46 15.53 0.16 20.97
CA PRO A 46 14.83 -0.29 22.16
C PRO A 46 13.56 0.53 22.40
N PRO A 47 12.41 -0.07 22.72
CA PRO A 47 11.14 0.63 22.91
C PRO A 47 11.22 1.83 23.84
N ALA A 48 11.96 1.71 24.96
CA ALA A 48 12.12 2.77 25.94
C ALA A 48 12.76 4.07 25.35
N GLN A 49 13.65 3.96 24.35
CA GLN A 49 14.27 5.12 23.70
C GLN A 49 13.29 5.93 22.86
N LEU A 50 12.16 5.33 22.49
CA LEU A 50 11.08 5.97 21.73
C LEU A 50 9.84 6.24 22.60
N GLY A 51 9.96 6.05 23.91
CA GLY A 51 8.85 6.24 24.86
C GLY A 51 7.75 5.17 24.74
N ILE A 52 8.05 4.02 24.12
CA ILE A 52 7.11 2.92 23.93
C ILE A 52 7.04 2.10 25.23
N ASP A 53 5.83 1.73 25.65
CA ASP A 53 5.62 0.76 26.73
C ASP A 53 6.03 -0.63 26.26
N ALA A 54 7.18 -1.08 26.73
CA ALA A 54 7.77 -2.34 26.30
C ALA A 54 6.93 -3.58 26.74
N ALA A 55 6.16 -3.49 27.83
CA ALA A 55 5.28 -4.58 28.25
C ALA A 55 4.11 -4.73 27.29
N LYS A 56 3.41 -3.63 26.99
CA LYS A 56 2.30 -3.64 26.02
C LYS A 56 2.76 -4.05 24.62
N LEU A 57 3.96 -3.62 24.19
CA LEU A 57 4.49 -4.03 22.89
C LEU A 57 4.77 -5.52 22.86
N ARG A 58 5.35 -6.11 23.93
CA ARG A 58 5.53 -7.57 24.02
C ARG A 58 4.19 -8.30 23.99
N ASP A 59 3.17 -7.80 24.69
CA ASP A 59 1.82 -8.39 24.66
C ASP A 59 1.19 -8.34 23.26
N ALA A 60 1.44 -7.24 22.50
CA ALA A 60 1.00 -7.14 21.12
C ALA A 60 1.70 -8.18 20.22
N VAL A 61 3.02 -8.35 20.38
CA VAL A 61 3.79 -9.36 19.64
C VAL A 61 3.34 -10.77 20.02
N ALA A 62 3.13 -11.05 21.32
CA ALA A 62 2.62 -12.35 21.77
C ALA A 62 1.24 -12.67 21.19
N TYR A 63 0.35 -11.66 21.09
CA TYR A 63 -0.90 -11.81 20.36
C TYR A 63 -0.68 -12.21 18.90
N ALA A 64 0.22 -11.53 18.19
CA ALA A 64 0.49 -11.83 16.80
C ALA A 64 1.04 -13.24 16.60
N GLN A 65 1.97 -13.67 17.44
CA GLN A 65 2.57 -15.00 17.41
C GLN A 65 1.56 -16.13 17.71
N ALA A 66 0.58 -15.86 18.58
CA ALA A 66 -0.45 -16.83 18.96
C ALA A 66 -1.53 -17.02 17.86
N HIS A 67 -1.55 -16.20 16.82
CA HIS A 67 -2.58 -16.22 15.80
C HIS A 67 -1.99 -16.62 14.43
N GLU A 68 -1.22 -17.69 14.36
CA GLU A 68 -0.82 -18.26 13.07
C GLU A 68 -2.04 -18.82 12.32
N THR A 69 -2.05 -18.68 11.00
CA THR A 69 -3.07 -19.27 10.14
C THR A 69 -2.99 -20.81 10.16
N GLU A 70 -4.13 -21.47 10.08
CA GLU A 70 -4.22 -22.92 9.94
C GLU A 70 -3.87 -23.43 8.52
N ARG A 71 -3.64 -22.51 7.55
CA ARG A 71 -3.22 -22.92 6.20
C ARG A 71 -1.96 -23.74 6.26
N ALA A 72 -1.92 -24.82 5.48
CA ALA A 72 -0.77 -25.69 5.39
C ALA A 72 0.51 -24.88 5.08
N ARG A 73 1.61 -25.24 5.73
CA ARG A 73 2.93 -24.68 5.40
C ARG A 73 3.54 -25.32 4.15
N ASP A 74 3.13 -26.55 3.87
CA ASP A 74 3.52 -27.28 2.68
C ASP A 74 2.57 -26.95 1.52
N PHE A 75 3.14 -26.56 0.40
CA PHE A 75 2.47 -26.30 -0.87
C PHE A 75 2.66 -27.49 -1.85
N SER A 76 2.85 -28.71 -1.35
CA SER A 76 3.02 -29.90 -2.20
C SER A 76 1.85 -30.07 -3.17
N ASP A 77 0.62 -29.74 -2.76
CA ASP A 77 -0.51 -29.58 -3.65
C ASP A 77 -0.61 -28.13 -4.18
N GLN A 78 0.40 -27.74 -4.95
CA GLN A 78 0.47 -26.41 -5.55
C GLN A 78 -0.77 -26.10 -6.41
N ARG A 79 -1.32 -27.09 -7.11
CA ARG A 79 -2.50 -26.91 -7.95
C ARG A 79 -3.73 -26.53 -7.13
N GLN A 80 -3.94 -27.15 -5.97
CA GLN A 80 -5.06 -26.81 -5.10
C GLN A 80 -4.89 -25.40 -4.51
N THR A 81 -3.67 -25.05 -4.11
CA THR A 81 -3.38 -23.75 -3.48
C THR A 81 -3.36 -22.60 -4.49
N PHE A 82 -2.75 -22.80 -5.67
CA PHE A 82 -2.48 -21.73 -6.62
C PHE A 82 -3.22 -21.89 -7.95
N GLY A 83 -3.93 -23.01 -8.16
CA GLY A 83 -4.60 -23.33 -9.41
C GLY A 83 -3.70 -23.96 -10.48
N GLU A 84 -2.38 -23.77 -10.39
CA GLU A 84 -1.35 -24.34 -11.27
C GLU A 84 -0.05 -24.61 -10.49
N PRO A 85 0.84 -25.51 -10.96
CA PRO A 85 2.13 -25.75 -10.34
C PRO A 85 3.03 -24.49 -10.36
N LEU A 86 3.77 -24.26 -9.28
CA LEU A 86 4.72 -23.14 -9.15
C LEU A 86 6.10 -23.41 -9.77
N GLY A 87 6.35 -24.64 -10.23
CA GLY A 87 7.66 -25.02 -10.77
C GLY A 87 8.76 -25.04 -9.71
N SER A 88 9.80 -24.24 -9.90
CA SER A 88 10.96 -24.17 -9.02
C SER A 88 10.81 -23.22 -7.81
N LEU A 89 9.64 -22.62 -7.59
CA LEU A 89 9.41 -21.78 -6.42
C LEU A 89 9.33 -22.61 -5.14
N PRO A 90 9.58 -22.00 -3.97
CA PRO A 90 9.51 -22.72 -2.70
C PRO A 90 8.18 -23.45 -2.53
N SER A 91 8.23 -24.68 -2.06
CA SER A 91 7.05 -25.53 -1.80
C SER A 91 6.49 -25.32 -0.38
N THR A 92 7.05 -24.42 0.37
CA THR A 92 6.64 -24.15 1.76
C THR A 92 6.54 -22.67 2.03
N ARG A 93 5.79 -22.31 3.08
CA ARG A 93 5.75 -20.97 3.65
C ARG A 93 6.40 -20.92 5.03
N ALA A 94 6.83 -19.74 5.43
CA ALA A 94 7.23 -19.50 6.81
C ALA A 94 6.07 -19.71 7.81
N PRO A 95 6.34 -19.91 9.09
CA PRO A 95 5.40 -19.63 10.17
C PRO A 95 4.95 -18.17 10.16
N THR A 96 3.96 -17.85 11.04
CA THR A 96 3.62 -16.42 11.23
C THR A 96 4.86 -15.63 11.62
N ASN A 97 5.02 -14.48 10.99
CA ASN A 97 6.14 -13.58 11.23
C ASN A 97 5.72 -12.13 10.99
N GLY A 98 6.51 -11.19 11.47
CA GLY A 98 6.18 -9.79 11.26
C GLY A 98 7.23 -8.81 11.78
N VAL A 99 7.11 -7.56 11.30
CA VAL A 99 7.98 -6.44 11.62
C VAL A 99 7.12 -5.22 11.96
N VAL A 100 7.51 -4.52 13.02
CA VAL A 100 6.88 -3.25 13.43
C VAL A 100 7.88 -2.12 13.30
N ILE A 101 7.58 -1.15 12.46
CA ILE A 101 8.38 0.06 12.21
C ILE A 101 7.67 1.25 12.84
N TYR A 102 8.32 1.93 13.77
CA TYR A 102 7.84 3.16 14.38
C TYR A 102 8.88 4.28 14.22
N LYS A 103 8.44 5.42 13.68
CA LYS A 103 9.34 6.56 13.38
C LYS A 103 10.56 6.18 12.53
N GLY A 104 10.40 5.18 11.66
CA GLY A 104 11.44 4.67 10.77
C GLY A 104 12.36 3.61 11.39
N TYR A 105 12.22 3.24 12.65
CA TYR A 105 13.04 2.24 13.33
C TYR A 105 12.28 0.94 13.54
N VAL A 106 12.96 -0.18 13.44
CA VAL A 106 12.44 -1.48 13.89
C VAL A 106 12.31 -1.44 15.41
N VAL A 107 11.09 -1.62 15.93
CA VAL A 107 10.80 -1.64 17.37
C VAL A 107 10.34 -3.00 17.86
N ALA A 108 9.89 -3.85 16.96
CA ALA A 108 9.62 -5.27 17.21
C ALA A 108 9.74 -6.07 15.93
N GLU A 109 10.15 -7.33 16.10
CA GLU A 109 10.28 -8.32 15.05
C GLU A 109 10.05 -9.70 15.63
N PHE A 110 9.41 -10.59 14.89
CA PHE A 110 9.16 -11.97 15.34
C PHE A 110 9.04 -12.94 14.16
N GLY A 111 9.38 -14.19 14.41
CA GLY A 111 9.41 -15.25 13.39
C GLY A 111 10.55 -15.10 12.39
N ASP A 112 10.49 -15.83 11.27
CA ASP A 112 11.48 -15.74 10.19
C ASP A 112 11.07 -14.66 9.19
N THR A 113 11.51 -13.43 9.43
CA THR A 113 11.14 -12.24 8.66
C THR A 113 11.90 -12.10 7.34
N HIS A 114 12.94 -12.90 7.15
CA HIS A 114 13.73 -12.96 5.91
C HIS A 114 13.33 -14.11 4.99
N PHE A 115 12.35 -14.92 5.36
CA PHE A 115 11.87 -15.99 4.51
C PHE A 115 11.07 -15.42 3.33
N VAL A 116 11.51 -15.77 2.12
CA VAL A 116 10.88 -15.31 0.87
C VAL A 116 9.75 -16.26 0.50
N ASP A 117 8.52 -15.82 0.65
CA ASP A 117 7.32 -16.58 0.31
C ASP A 117 6.22 -15.70 -0.33
N PRO A 118 5.12 -16.30 -0.83
CA PRO A 118 4.15 -15.54 -1.63
C PRO A 118 3.40 -14.51 -0.78
N THR A 119 3.21 -13.32 -1.35
CA THR A 119 2.45 -12.24 -0.71
C THR A 119 1.06 -12.00 -1.34
N TYR A 120 0.70 -12.76 -2.37
CA TYR A 120 -0.58 -12.69 -3.06
C TYR A 120 -0.95 -11.24 -3.47
N SER A 121 -2.14 -10.78 -3.10
CA SER A 121 -2.70 -9.51 -3.58
C SER A 121 -1.99 -8.25 -3.07
N VAL A 122 -1.02 -8.34 -2.16
CA VAL A 122 -0.11 -7.23 -1.86
C VAL A 122 0.60 -6.74 -3.13
N ALA A 123 0.86 -7.66 -4.08
CA ALA A 123 1.44 -7.33 -5.39
C ALA A 123 0.64 -6.27 -6.17
N LYS A 124 -0.67 -6.12 -5.91
CA LYS A 124 -1.49 -5.08 -6.55
C LYS A 124 -1.03 -3.67 -6.15
N SER A 125 -0.72 -3.45 -4.88
CA SER A 125 -0.17 -2.17 -4.41
C SER A 125 1.21 -1.89 -5.01
N MET A 126 1.98 -2.94 -5.31
CA MET A 126 3.25 -2.81 -6.03
C MET A 126 3.03 -2.42 -7.50
N LEU A 127 2.02 -2.98 -8.18
CA LEU A 127 1.61 -2.53 -9.53
C LEU A 127 1.15 -1.07 -9.54
N SER A 128 0.42 -0.63 -8.51
CA SER A 128 0.08 0.79 -8.33
C SER A 128 1.33 1.66 -8.28
N THR A 129 2.35 1.22 -7.55
CA THR A 129 3.62 1.95 -7.45
C THR A 129 4.32 2.05 -8.81
N VAL A 130 4.33 0.98 -9.60
CA VAL A 130 4.88 0.98 -10.97
C VAL A 130 4.11 1.95 -11.88
N ALA A 131 2.78 2.06 -11.73
CA ALA A 131 2.00 3.07 -12.45
C ALA A 131 2.38 4.51 -12.03
N GLY A 132 2.63 4.73 -10.74
CA GLY A 132 3.16 6.00 -10.25
C GLY A 132 4.53 6.34 -10.84
N VAL A 133 5.38 5.35 -11.03
CA VAL A 133 6.68 5.50 -11.74
C VAL A 133 6.44 5.84 -13.22
N ALA A 134 5.49 5.17 -13.90
CA ALA A 134 5.17 5.47 -15.30
C ALA A 134 4.69 6.92 -15.47
N LEU A 135 3.92 7.43 -14.52
CA LEU A 135 3.47 8.83 -14.50
C LEU A 135 4.65 9.79 -14.23
N ARG A 136 5.51 9.49 -13.25
CA ARG A 136 6.72 10.27 -12.97
C ARG A 136 7.62 10.43 -14.20
N ASP A 137 7.77 9.35 -14.94
CA ASP A 137 8.67 9.30 -16.11
C ASP A 137 7.98 9.79 -17.40
N GLY A 138 6.75 10.30 -17.32
CA GLY A 138 5.98 10.80 -18.47
C GLY A 138 5.61 9.73 -19.50
N ARG A 139 5.64 8.45 -19.11
CA ARG A 139 5.26 7.33 -19.98
C ARG A 139 3.74 7.21 -20.14
N ILE A 140 2.99 7.67 -19.16
CA ILE A 140 1.58 7.99 -19.21
C ILE A 140 1.42 9.47 -18.85
N ALA A 141 0.54 10.19 -19.54
CA ALA A 141 0.40 11.64 -19.34
C ALA A 141 -0.38 11.93 -18.05
N ASN A 142 -1.45 11.19 -17.81
CA ASN A 142 -2.24 11.24 -16.58
C ASN A 142 -3.07 9.95 -16.42
N VAL A 143 -3.59 9.73 -15.23
CA VAL A 143 -4.36 8.50 -14.92
C VAL A 143 -5.76 8.48 -15.54
N ASP A 144 -6.30 9.62 -15.93
CA ASP A 144 -7.62 9.75 -16.54
C ASP A 144 -7.58 9.55 -18.07
N GLU A 145 -6.39 9.43 -18.68
CA GLU A 145 -6.31 9.13 -20.12
C GLU A 145 -6.71 7.69 -20.41
N PRO A 146 -7.36 7.41 -21.55
CA PRO A 146 -7.63 6.05 -22.01
C PRO A 146 -6.33 5.25 -22.15
N VAL A 147 -6.31 4.01 -21.66
CA VAL A 147 -5.12 3.13 -21.78
C VAL A 147 -4.76 2.89 -23.23
N GLY A 148 -5.75 2.80 -24.11
CA GLY A 148 -5.58 2.64 -25.56
C GLY A 148 -4.85 3.80 -26.25
N ALA A 149 -4.73 4.97 -25.62
CA ALA A 149 -3.92 6.07 -26.16
C ALA A 149 -2.42 5.77 -26.18
N THR A 150 -1.97 4.93 -25.23
CA THR A 150 -0.55 4.58 -25.07
C THR A 150 -0.28 3.10 -25.40
N VAL A 151 -1.24 2.21 -25.15
CA VAL A 151 -1.12 0.76 -25.34
C VAL A 151 -1.88 0.32 -26.59
N ASN A 152 -1.14 -0.02 -27.63
CA ASN A 152 -1.69 -0.46 -28.93
C ASN A 152 -1.43 -1.96 -29.16
N ASP A 153 -2.09 -2.83 -28.39
CA ASP A 153 -1.95 -4.28 -28.49
C ASP A 153 -3.29 -5.00 -28.75
N GLY A 154 -4.30 -4.26 -29.20
CA GLY A 154 -5.63 -4.79 -29.49
C GLY A 154 -6.56 -4.91 -28.27
N GLY A 155 -6.05 -4.81 -27.04
CA GLY A 155 -6.86 -5.02 -25.82
C GLY A 155 -7.82 -3.87 -25.48
N TYR A 156 -7.71 -2.73 -26.17
CA TYR A 156 -8.52 -1.53 -25.95
C TYR A 156 -9.17 -1.00 -27.23
N THR A 157 -9.39 -1.86 -28.21
CA THR A 157 -9.92 -1.46 -29.53
C THR A 157 -11.44 -1.56 -29.64
N SER A 158 -12.11 -2.35 -28.79
CA SER A 158 -13.57 -2.39 -28.78
C SER A 158 -14.15 -1.06 -28.27
N PRO A 159 -15.35 -0.64 -28.70
CA PRO A 159 -15.99 0.57 -28.18
C PRO A 159 -16.09 0.61 -26.65
N HIS A 160 -16.30 -0.54 -26.00
CA HIS A 160 -16.35 -0.65 -24.55
C HIS A 160 -14.97 -0.43 -23.94
N ASN A 161 -13.96 -1.19 -24.36
CA ASN A 161 -12.62 -1.12 -23.80
C ASN A 161 -11.88 0.17 -24.12
N ALA A 162 -12.24 0.87 -25.21
CA ALA A 162 -11.65 2.16 -25.56
C ALA A 162 -11.88 3.24 -24.50
N ALA A 163 -12.94 3.09 -23.68
CA ALA A 163 -13.25 4.00 -22.59
C ALA A 163 -12.47 3.71 -21.29
N VAL A 164 -11.73 2.59 -21.22
CA VAL A 164 -10.99 2.20 -20.03
C VAL A 164 -9.78 3.11 -19.84
N THR A 165 -9.69 3.77 -18.68
CA THR A 165 -8.56 4.61 -18.29
C THR A 165 -7.61 3.87 -17.34
N TRP A 166 -6.40 4.40 -17.14
CA TRP A 166 -5.47 3.92 -16.13
C TRP A 166 -6.09 3.95 -14.73
N LYS A 167 -6.83 5.01 -14.43
CA LYS A 167 -7.54 5.18 -13.16
C LYS A 167 -8.60 4.10 -12.94
N HIS A 168 -9.35 3.72 -13.96
CA HIS A 168 -10.33 2.65 -13.86
C HIS A 168 -9.68 1.32 -13.47
N HIS A 169 -8.51 0.99 -14.00
CA HIS A 169 -7.75 -0.19 -13.54
C HIS A 169 -7.26 -0.05 -12.09
N LEU A 170 -6.70 1.11 -11.75
CA LEU A 170 -6.19 1.38 -10.41
C LEU A 170 -7.28 1.33 -9.33
N GLN A 171 -8.50 1.73 -9.66
CA GLN A 171 -9.65 1.71 -8.75
C GLN A 171 -10.44 0.40 -8.81
N GLN A 172 -10.05 -0.58 -9.63
CA GLN A 172 -10.81 -1.82 -9.86
C GLN A 172 -12.22 -1.55 -10.46
N GLU A 173 -12.32 -0.51 -11.28
CA GLU A 173 -13.56 -0.05 -11.94
C GLU A 173 -13.45 -0.16 -13.47
N SER A 174 -12.46 -0.90 -13.99
CA SER A 174 -12.20 -0.91 -15.43
C SER A 174 -13.29 -1.57 -16.24
N GLU A 175 -14.04 -2.51 -15.67
CA GLU A 175 -15.01 -3.31 -16.40
C GLU A 175 -14.49 -3.84 -17.76
N TRP A 176 -13.16 -3.94 -17.90
CA TRP A 176 -12.51 -4.39 -19.11
C TRP A 176 -13.02 -5.77 -19.53
N GLU A 177 -13.41 -5.89 -20.80
CA GLU A 177 -13.90 -7.12 -21.41
C GLU A 177 -12.78 -7.85 -22.14
N GLY A 178 -12.72 -9.15 -21.96
CA GLY A 178 -11.75 -10.00 -22.65
C GLY A 178 -11.32 -11.19 -21.83
N SER A 179 -10.21 -11.78 -22.23
CA SER A 179 -9.56 -12.84 -21.46
C SER A 179 -8.06 -12.58 -21.34
N MET A 180 -7.51 -12.99 -20.22
CA MET A 180 -6.08 -12.92 -19.95
C MET A 180 -5.59 -14.29 -19.53
N TRP A 181 -4.60 -14.80 -20.25
CA TRP A 181 -3.92 -16.06 -19.91
C TRP A 181 -4.89 -17.24 -19.71
N GLY A 182 -5.92 -17.30 -20.57
CA GLY A 182 -6.93 -18.36 -20.52
C GLY A 182 -8.03 -18.17 -19.46
N LYS A 183 -8.13 -16.99 -18.83
CA LYS A 183 -9.17 -16.65 -17.85
C LYS A 183 -10.00 -15.48 -18.37
N ASN A 184 -11.33 -15.59 -18.33
CA ASN A 184 -12.23 -14.52 -18.73
C ASN A 184 -12.27 -13.39 -17.71
N ALA A 185 -12.55 -12.17 -18.16
CA ALA A 185 -12.60 -10.99 -17.31
C ALA A 185 -13.79 -10.96 -16.33
N ASP A 186 -14.79 -11.80 -16.50
CA ASP A 186 -15.87 -12.04 -15.54
C ASP A 186 -15.46 -13.01 -14.40
N PHE A 187 -14.32 -13.68 -14.53
CA PHE A 187 -13.76 -14.54 -13.50
C PHE A 187 -13.01 -13.71 -12.46
N ILE A 188 -13.58 -13.55 -11.27
CA ILE A 188 -13.00 -12.69 -10.22
C ILE A 188 -11.91 -13.37 -9.39
N GLY A 189 -11.66 -14.66 -9.60
CA GLY A 189 -10.61 -15.39 -8.89
C GLY A 189 -10.97 -15.88 -7.49
N ARG A 190 -12.21 -15.72 -7.04
CA ARG A 190 -12.66 -16.13 -5.70
C ARG A 190 -13.36 -17.49 -5.67
N GLU A 191 -13.77 -18.01 -6.81
CA GLU A 191 -14.58 -19.22 -6.95
C GLU A 191 -13.90 -20.46 -6.38
N ALA A 192 -12.58 -20.55 -6.50
CA ALA A 192 -11.82 -21.68 -5.94
C ALA A 192 -11.68 -21.64 -4.40
N PHE A 193 -12.14 -20.58 -3.73
CA PHE A 193 -12.17 -20.50 -2.27
C PHE A 193 -13.56 -20.81 -1.69
N GLY A 194 -14.42 -21.50 -2.43
CA GLY A 194 -15.75 -21.90 -1.97
C GLY A 194 -16.81 -20.78 -2.01
N ALA A 195 -16.54 -19.70 -2.70
CA ALA A 195 -17.50 -18.59 -2.87
C ALA A 195 -18.67 -18.93 -3.83
N GLY A 196 -18.73 -20.18 -4.34
CA GLY A 196 -19.72 -20.61 -5.31
C GLY A 196 -19.43 -20.13 -6.74
N GLU A 197 -20.11 -20.73 -7.72
CA GLU A 197 -20.05 -20.24 -9.09
C GLU A 197 -20.73 -18.87 -9.18
N ARG A 198 -20.00 -17.90 -9.69
CA ARG A 198 -20.57 -16.59 -9.96
C ARG A 198 -21.48 -16.67 -11.18
N LYS A 199 -22.70 -16.15 -11.04
CA LYS A 199 -23.56 -15.99 -12.22
C LYS A 199 -22.95 -14.94 -13.14
N PRO A 200 -22.82 -15.21 -14.45
CA PRO A 200 -22.42 -14.20 -15.42
C PRO A 200 -23.31 -12.96 -15.28
N ARG A 201 -22.71 -11.78 -15.31
CA ARG A 201 -23.42 -10.52 -15.36
C ARG A 201 -22.99 -9.73 -16.60
N MET A 202 -23.83 -8.82 -17.05
CA MET A 202 -23.42 -7.84 -18.06
C MET A 202 -22.38 -6.88 -17.45
N PHE A 203 -21.34 -6.58 -18.21
CA PHE A 203 -20.38 -5.55 -17.84
C PHE A 203 -21.07 -4.17 -17.81
N GLN A 204 -20.66 -3.36 -16.85
CA GLN A 204 -21.08 -1.98 -16.74
C GLN A 204 -20.13 -1.10 -17.56
N GLN A 205 -20.49 0.17 -17.74
CA GLN A 205 -19.56 1.11 -18.36
C GLN A 205 -18.30 1.27 -17.50
N PRO A 206 -17.09 1.34 -18.09
CA PRO A 206 -15.87 1.63 -17.36
C PRO A 206 -16.02 2.87 -16.45
N GLY A 207 -15.57 2.74 -15.20
CA GLY A 207 -15.65 3.79 -14.19
C GLY A 207 -16.98 3.92 -13.46
N THR A 208 -17.95 3.00 -13.65
CA THR A 208 -19.27 3.07 -13.00
C THR A 208 -19.56 1.92 -12.03
N PHE A 209 -18.65 0.95 -11.92
CA PHE A 209 -18.85 -0.23 -11.09
C PHE A 209 -17.53 -0.74 -10.51
N TYR A 210 -17.48 -0.85 -9.18
CA TYR A 210 -16.33 -1.44 -8.48
C TYR A 210 -16.47 -2.96 -8.43
N GLU A 211 -15.42 -3.64 -8.91
CA GLU A 211 -15.29 -5.07 -8.75
C GLU A 211 -13.83 -5.47 -8.60
N TYR A 212 -13.49 -5.98 -7.41
CA TYR A 212 -12.17 -6.54 -7.18
C TYR A 212 -11.95 -7.77 -8.07
N ASN A 213 -11.07 -7.68 -9.07
CA ASN A 213 -10.93 -8.64 -10.15
C ASN A 213 -9.47 -8.88 -10.54
N ASP A 214 -9.00 -10.12 -10.38
CA ASP A 214 -7.60 -10.49 -10.66
C ASP A 214 -7.27 -10.49 -12.15
N VAL A 215 -8.22 -10.87 -13.01
CA VAL A 215 -7.99 -10.95 -14.46
C VAL A 215 -7.79 -9.56 -15.07
N ARG A 216 -8.58 -8.59 -14.63
CA ARG A 216 -8.44 -7.19 -15.05
C ARG A 216 -7.15 -6.55 -14.56
N ILE A 217 -6.67 -6.97 -13.38
CA ILE A 217 -5.35 -6.55 -12.90
C ILE A 217 -4.21 -7.20 -13.69
N ASN A 218 -4.37 -8.42 -14.16
CA ASN A 218 -3.41 -9.01 -15.10
C ASN A 218 -3.37 -8.23 -16.44
N ARG A 219 -4.52 -7.74 -16.92
CA ARG A 219 -4.57 -6.82 -18.07
C ARG A 219 -3.83 -5.52 -17.78
N PHE A 220 -4.01 -4.96 -16.60
CA PHE A 220 -3.30 -3.76 -16.16
C PHE A 220 -1.77 -3.98 -16.11
N ALA A 221 -1.33 -5.10 -15.55
CA ALA A 221 0.10 -5.47 -15.51
C ALA A 221 0.71 -5.59 -16.91
N LEU A 222 -0.01 -6.22 -17.86
CA LEU A 222 0.41 -6.28 -19.27
C LEU A 222 0.48 -4.87 -19.89
N SER A 223 -0.47 -4.00 -19.58
CA SER A 223 -0.47 -2.63 -20.09
C SER A 223 0.73 -1.85 -19.59
N LEU A 224 1.11 -1.98 -18.33
CA LEU A 224 2.34 -1.38 -17.78
C LEU A 224 3.59 -1.94 -18.46
N LEU A 225 3.66 -3.27 -18.69
CA LEU A 225 4.76 -3.88 -19.44
C LEU A 225 4.89 -3.25 -20.84
N ARG A 226 3.78 -3.06 -21.56
CA ARG A 226 3.77 -2.43 -22.90
C ARG A 226 4.30 -0.99 -22.86
N VAL A 227 3.88 -0.21 -21.83
CA VAL A 227 4.33 1.17 -21.63
C VAL A 227 5.83 1.26 -21.35
N PHE A 228 6.37 0.37 -20.53
CA PHE A 228 7.80 0.36 -20.24
C PHE A 228 8.63 -0.31 -21.35
N GLY A 229 8.05 -1.20 -22.13
CA GLY A 229 8.76 -1.99 -23.14
C GLY A 229 9.78 -2.98 -22.55
N ARG A 230 9.68 -3.27 -21.26
CA ARG A 230 10.53 -4.21 -20.51
C ARG A 230 9.77 -4.85 -19.34
N PRO A 231 10.27 -5.95 -18.76
CA PRO A 231 9.60 -6.63 -17.64
C PRO A 231 9.27 -5.69 -16.49
N VAL A 232 8.04 -5.77 -15.97
CA VAL A 232 7.62 -5.00 -14.79
C VAL A 232 8.49 -5.28 -13.56
N PRO A 233 8.97 -6.52 -13.29
CA PRO A 233 9.93 -6.77 -12.22
C PRO A 233 11.22 -5.96 -12.33
N ASP A 234 11.77 -5.81 -13.53
CA ASP A 234 13.00 -5.04 -13.76
C ASP A 234 12.76 -3.55 -13.48
N VAL A 235 11.61 -3.02 -13.90
CA VAL A 235 11.21 -1.64 -13.58
C VAL A 235 11.06 -1.47 -12.07
N PHE A 236 10.40 -2.40 -11.40
CA PHE A 236 10.17 -2.34 -9.96
C PHE A 236 11.49 -2.44 -9.18
N GLN A 237 12.43 -3.29 -9.63
CA GLN A 237 13.76 -3.39 -9.04
C GLN A 237 14.49 -2.05 -9.14
N ASP A 238 14.70 -1.54 -10.37
CA ASP A 238 15.56 -0.38 -10.61
C ASP A 238 14.98 0.92 -10.05
N GLU A 239 13.65 1.09 -10.15
CA GLU A 239 13.00 2.36 -9.89
C GLU A 239 12.39 2.46 -8.48
N VAL A 240 12.19 1.33 -7.81
CA VAL A 240 11.55 1.29 -6.49
C VAL A 240 12.40 0.55 -5.47
N MET A 241 12.71 -0.73 -5.70
CA MET A 241 13.32 -1.58 -4.68
C MET A 241 14.78 -1.22 -4.37
N ASP A 242 15.58 -0.96 -5.40
CA ASP A 242 16.96 -0.49 -5.22
C ASP A 242 17.02 0.87 -4.53
N PRO A 243 16.26 1.90 -4.96
CA PRO A 243 16.20 3.17 -4.27
C PRO A 243 15.82 3.11 -2.79
N ILE A 244 14.97 2.17 -2.38
CA ILE A 244 14.61 2.00 -0.97
C ILE A 244 15.54 1.05 -0.22
N GLY A 245 16.57 0.52 -0.88
CA GLY A 245 17.57 -0.38 -0.29
C GLY A 245 17.03 -1.76 0.06
N ALA A 246 16.04 -2.24 -0.69
CA ALA A 246 15.51 -3.59 -0.54
C ALA A 246 16.49 -4.66 -1.03
N SER A 247 16.24 -5.91 -0.69
CA SER A 247 17.05 -7.03 -1.12
C SER A 247 16.85 -7.36 -2.60
N HIS A 248 17.68 -8.23 -3.16
CA HIS A 248 17.50 -8.83 -4.49
C HIS A 248 16.95 -10.26 -4.40
N GLN A 249 16.40 -10.66 -3.26
CA GLN A 249 15.92 -12.03 -3.04
C GLN A 249 14.46 -12.21 -3.47
N TRP A 250 13.68 -11.14 -3.54
CA TRP A 250 12.30 -11.18 -4.00
C TRP A 250 12.19 -11.60 -5.48
N LYS A 251 11.05 -12.16 -5.87
CA LYS A 251 10.77 -12.59 -7.24
C LYS A 251 9.33 -12.26 -7.60
N TRP A 252 9.13 -11.64 -8.74
CA TRP A 252 7.80 -11.44 -9.29
C TRP A 252 7.62 -12.36 -10.51
N VAL A 253 6.88 -13.45 -10.31
CA VAL A 253 6.84 -14.59 -11.23
C VAL A 253 5.66 -14.46 -12.16
N PRO A 254 5.85 -14.66 -13.49
CA PRO A 254 4.77 -14.72 -14.46
C PRO A 254 4.01 -16.05 -14.35
N TYR A 255 2.87 -16.16 -15.02
CA TYR A 255 2.28 -17.45 -15.31
C TYR A 255 3.08 -18.18 -16.41
N THR A 256 2.91 -19.50 -16.50
CA THR A 256 3.57 -20.32 -17.53
C THR A 256 3.21 -19.93 -18.95
N ASN A 257 2.03 -19.33 -19.16
CA ASN A 257 1.51 -18.88 -20.44
C ASN A 257 1.43 -17.36 -20.61
N SER A 258 2.06 -16.56 -19.70
CA SER A 258 1.94 -15.11 -19.73
C SER A 258 3.20 -14.41 -20.30
N TYR A 259 3.69 -14.93 -21.43
CA TYR A 259 4.80 -14.33 -22.16
C TYR A 259 4.31 -13.61 -23.41
N VAL A 260 4.83 -12.42 -23.67
CA VAL A 260 4.47 -11.60 -24.83
C VAL A 260 5.71 -11.14 -25.57
N ASP A 261 5.56 -10.99 -26.89
CA ASP A 261 6.64 -10.40 -27.70
C ASP A 261 6.78 -8.89 -27.45
N ILE A 262 8.00 -8.48 -27.15
CA ILE A 262 8.43 -7.08 -27.09
C ILE A 262 9.66 -6.94 -27.97
N ASN A 263 9.50 -6.39 -29.16
CA ASN A 263 10.57 -6.17 -30.11
C ASN A 263 11.38 -7.45 -30.46
N GLY A 264 10.67 -8.55 -30.69
CA GLY A 264 11.27 -9.85 -31.05
C GLY A 264 11.81 -10.66 -29.88
N LYS A 265 11.53 -10.25 -28.64
CA LYS A 265 11.90 -10.99 -27.42
C LYS A 265 10.63 -11.39 -26.65
N LEU A 266 10.55 -12.63 -26.19
CA LEU A 266 9.53 -13.07 -25.29
C LEU A 266 9.81 -12.52 -23.88
N VAL A 267 8.91 -11.69 -23.39
CA VAL A 267 9.00 -10.99 -22.11
C VAL A 267 7.87 -11.46 -21.19
N PRO A 268 8.16 -11.79 -19.93
CA PRO A 268 7.14 -12.22 -18.97
C PRO A 268 6.24 -11.06 -18.55
N SER A 269 4.92 -11.28 -18.56
CA SER A 269 3.94 -10.42 -17.91
C SER A 269 3.58 -11.01 -16.57
N VAL A 270 3.75 -10.23 -15.50
CA VAL A 270 3.48 -10.68 -14.14
C VAL A 270 2.01 -10.54 -13.76
N SER A 271 1.61 -11.20 -12.67
CA SER A 271 0.27 -11.09 -12.12
C SER A 271 0.21 -10.16 -10.90
N GLY A 272 -0.98 -9.62 -10.66
CA GLY A 272 -1.29 -8.87 -9.44
C GLY A 272 -1.66 -9.76 -8.25
N GLY A 273 -1.39 -11.04 -8.30
CA GLY A 273 -1.61 -12.01 -7.23
C GLY A 273 -0.80 -13.27 -7.47
N THR A 274 -0.89 -14.26 -6.59
CA THR A 274 -0.10 -15.50 -6.71
C THR A 274 -0.93 -16.67 -7.26
N ARG A 275 -2.17 -16.39 -7.63
CA ARG A 275 -3.05 -17.41 -8.16
C ARG A 275 -2.57 -17.86 -9.55
N TRP A 276 -2.84 -19.12 -9.88
CA TRP A 276 -2.43 -19.75 -11.15
C TRP A 276 -0.91 -19.78 -11.39
N GLY A 277 -0.14 -19.87 -10.31
CA GLY A 277 1.31 -20.06 -10.39
C GLY A 277 2.17 -18.83 -10.65
N GLY A 278 1.55 -17.64 -10.66
CA GLY A 278 2.27 -16.36 -10.77
C GLY A 278 2.20 -15.54 -9.50
N GLY A 279 2.95 -14.44 -9.40
CA GLY A 279 2.86 -13.44 -8.35
C GLY A 279 4.15 -13.08 -7.67
N MET A 280 4.03 -12.24 -6.62
CA MET A 280 5.17 -11.72 -5.87
C MET A 280 5.54 -12.64 -4.72
N TRP A 281 6.83 -12.96 -4.63
CA TRP A 281 7.51 -13.66 -3.55
C TRP A 281 8.51 -12.70 -2.92
N ILE A 282 8.36 -12.42 -1.65
CA ILE A 282 9.10 -11.36 -0.97
C ILE A 282 9.15 -11.64 0.53
N ASP A 283 10.15 -11.16 1.22
CA ASP A 283 10.27 -11.24 2.67
C ASP A 283 9.56 -10.08 3.39
N SER A 284 9.45 -10.18 4.72
CA SER A 284 8.76 -9.17 5.52
C SER A 284 9.53 -7.85 5.64
N TRP A 285 10.85 -7.88 5.52
CA TRP A 285 11.68 -6.68 5.57
C TRP A 285 11.50 -5.82 4.33
N ASP A 286 11.51 -6.43 3.16
CA ASP A 286 11.27 -5.72 1.90
C ASP A 286 9.82 -5.21 1.82
N MET A 287 8.85 -5.98 2.35
CA MET A 287 7.47 -5.49 2.51
C MET A 287 7.40 -4.28 3.44
N ALA A 288 8.17 -4.27 4.53
CA ALA A 288 8.20 -3.15 5.46
C ALA A 288 8.86 -1.90 4.82
N ARG A 289 9.93 -2.05 4.02
CA ARG A 289 10.54 -0.96 3.24
C ARG A 289 9.53 -0.37 2.25
N PHE A 290 8.81 -1.22 1.56
CA PHE A 290 7.76 -0.81 0.64
C PHE A 290 6.63 -0.05 1.38
N GLY A 291 6.16 -0.54 2.52
CA GLY A 291 5.18 0.15 3.36
C GLY A 291 5.70 1.50 3.87
N TYR A 292 6.98 1.56 4.24
CA TYR A 292 7.61 2.78 4.72
C TYR A 292 7.77 3.84 3.61
N LEU A 293 8.05 3.44 2.36
CA LEU A 293 8.00 4.34 1.21
C LEU A 293 6.64 5.05 1.11
N TRP A 294 5.55 4.30 1.26
CA TRP A 294 4.19 4.86 1.19
C TRP A 294 3.85 5.71 2.41
N LEU A 295 4.29 5.32 3.62
CA LEU A 295 4.22 6.17 4.80
C LEU A 295 4.94 7.52 4.59
N ARG A 296 6.04 7.53 3.86
CA ARG A 296 6.82 8.73 3.49
C ARG A 296 6.34 9.40 2.20
N GLN A 297 5.09 9.15 1.79
CA GLN A 297 4.45 9.79 0.63
C GLN A 297 5.26 9.60 -0.67
N GLY A 298 5.79 8.41 -0.88
CA GLY A 298 6.56 8.05 -2.08
C GLY A 298 7.98 8.63 -2.12
N GLN A 299 8.45 9.21 -1.02
CA GLN A 299 9.79 9.78 -0.91
C GLN A 299 10.70 8.88 -0.10
N TRP A 300 11.95 8.74 -0.51
CA TRP A 300 12.99 8.03 0.21
C TRP A 300 14.28 8.82 0.20
N ASN A 301 14.77 9.22 1.39
CA ASN A 301 16.03 9.93 1.60
C ASN A 301 16.26 11.09 0.60
N GLY A 302 15.28 11.95 0.41
CA GLY A 302 15.34 13.11 -0.50
C GLY A 302 14.95 12.81 -1.95
N ARG A 303 14.87 11.54 -2.38
CA ARG A 303 14.42 11.15 -3.74
C ARG A 303 12.91 10.90 -3.74
N GLN A 304 12.16 11.57 -4.61
CA GLN A 304 10.75 11.28 -4.87
C GLN A 304 10.66 10.11 -5.85
N ILE A 305 10.33 8.93 -5.36
CA ILE A 305 10.21 7.69 -6.16
C ILE A 305 8.84 7.63 -6.82
N VAL A 306 7.77 7.90 -6.05
CA VAL A 306 6.39 7.97 -6.53
C VAL A 306 5.90 9.41 -6.35
N PRO A 307 5.31 10.06 -7.37
CA PRO A 307 4.86 11.44 -7.24
C PRO A 307 3.92 11.64 -6.04
N LYS A 308 4.13 12.69 -5.27
CA LYS A 308 3.34 12.96 -4.05
C LYS A 308 1.85 13.10 -4.35
N ASP A 309 1.50 13.75 -5.46
CA ASP A 309 0.10 13.93 -5.86
C ASP A 309 -0.53 12.59 -6.28
N TYR A 310 0.26 11.69 -6.89
CA TYR A 310 -0.19 10.33 -7.16
C TYR A 310 -0.47 9.56 -5.86
N VAL A 311 0.42 9.63 -4.87
CA VAL A 311 0.20 8.99 -3.56
C VAL A 311 -1.07 9.53 -2.91
N LYS A 312 -1.29 10.83 -2.95
CA LYS A 312 -2.50 11.45 -2.43
C LYS A 312 -3.76 10.93 -3.15
N ALA A 313 -3.73 10.87 -4.48
CA ALA A 313 -4.84 10.32 -5.27
C ALA A 313 -5.05 8.83 -5.00
N ALA A 314 -3.98 8.06 -4.86
CA ALA A 314 -4.02 6.63 -4.56
C ALA A 314 -4.67 6.30 -3.20
N LEU A 315 -4.55 7.21 -2.25
CA LEU A 315 -5.16 7.10 -0.91
C LEU A 315 -6.48 7.86 -0.78
N THR A 316 -7.07 8.25 -1.91
CA THR A 316 -8.41 8.84 -1.97
C THR A 316 -9.40 7.79 -2.48
N PRO A 317 -10.54 7.56 -1.80
CA PRO A 317 -11.50 6.54 -2.22
C PRO A 317 -12.15 6.90 -3.55
N SER A 318 -12.53 5.87 -4.31
CA SER A 318 -13.38 6.05 -5.49
C SER A 318 -14.86 6.23 -5.10
N ALA A 319 -15.66 6.70 -6.06
CA ALA A 319 -17.11 6.84 -5.84
C ALA A 319 -17.82 5.48 -5.66
N HIS A 320 -17.33 4.43 -6.29
CA HIS A 320 -17.95 3.10 -6.29
C HIS A 320 -17.27 2.10 -5.36
N GLY A 321 -16.04 2.40 -4.91
CA GLY A 321 -15.26 1.64 -3.93
C GLY A 321 -14.81 2.52 -2.77
N PRO A 322 -15.70 2.91 -1.83
CA PRO A 322 -15.41 3.92 -0.82
C PRO A 322 -14.31 3.50 0.19
N ASP A 323 -13.97 2.22 0.23
CA ASP A 323 -12.92 1.66 1.07
C ASP A 323 -11.69 1.22 0.25
N TYR A 324 -11.58 1.69 -1.03
CA TYR A 324 -10.51 1.31 -1.95
C TYR A 324 -10.01 2.50 -2.75
N GLY A 325 -8.69 2.60 -2.88
CA GLY A 325 -8.01 3.62 -3.67
C GLY A 325 -7.31 3.00 -4.89
N TYR A 326 -6.13 3.51 -5.26
CA TYR A 326 -5.36 2.93 -6.37
C TYR A 326 -4.64 1.67 -5.91
N LEU A 327 -5.37 0.55 -5.89
CA LEU A 327 -4.92 -0.78 -5.45
C LEU A 327 -4.43 -0.82 -3.98
N TRP A 328 -5.00 0.04 -3.15
CA TRP A 328 -4.83 0.08 -1.70
C TRP A 328 -6.17 -0.03 -1.00
N TRP A 329 -6.22 -0.80 0.08
CA TRP A 329 -7.36 -0.85 0.99
C TRP A 329 -7.32 0.35 1.93
N LEU A 330 -8.36 1.16 1.93
CA LEU A 330 -8.48 2.38 2.72
C LEU A 330 -9.35 2.16 3.95
N ASN A 331 -9.09 2.94 5.00
CA ASN A 331 -9.90 2.89 6.23
C ASN A 331 -10.85 4.08 6.38
N THR A 332 -11.19 4.74 5.29
CA THR A 332 -12.02 5.96 5.28
C THR A 332 -13.36 5.79 5.97
N GLN A 333 -13.96 4.59 5.94
CA GLN A 333 -15.19 4.24 6.64
C GLN A 333 -14.98 3.38 7.90
N GLY A 334 -13.73 3.14 8.30
CA GLY A 334 -13.40 2.32 9.48
C GLY A 334 -13.68 0.82 9.33
N LYS A 335 -13.91 0.32 8.10
CA LYS A 335 -14.29 -1.09 7.86
C LYS A 335 -13.10 -2.02 7.71
N ASN A 336 -12.08 -1.60 6.96
CA ASN A 336 -10.93 -2.46 6.69
C ASN A 336 -10.00 -2.60 7.89
N LEU A 337 -9.84 -1.54 8.66
CA LEU A 337 -8.99 -1.47 9.85
C LEU A 337 -9.77 -0.86 11.02
N PRO A 338 -10.78 -1.57 11.58
CA PRO A 338 -11.66 -1.02 12.60
C PRO A 338 -10.87 -0.58 13.85
N GLY A 339 -11.16 0.66 14.29
CA GLY A 339 -10.50 1.28 15.44
C GLY A 339 -9.15 1.95 15.14
N LEU A 340 -8.68 1.90 13.90
CA LEU A 340 -7.57 2.74 13.43
C LEU A 340 -8.10 4.06 12.84
N PRO A 341 -7.25 5.10 12.75
CA PRO A 341 -7.61 6.36 12.07
C PRO A 341 -8.11 6.15 10.65
N ALA A 342 -8.99 7.03 10.19
CA ALA A 342 -9.49 7.01 8.81
C ALA A 342 -8.39 7.19 7.74
N THR A 343 -7.25 7.73 8.13
CA THR A 343 -6.05 7.90 7.30
C THR A 343 -5.19 6.64 7.18
N ALA A 344 -5.48 5.59 7.97
CA ALA A 344 -4.80 4.31 7.86
C ALA A 344 -5.18 3.61 6.55
N PHE A 345 -4.24 2.87 6.00
CA PHE A 345 -4.45 2.08 4.78
C PHE A 345 -3.61 0.80 4.82
N ALA A 346 -3.95 -0.13 3.95
CA ALA A 346 -3.27 -1.42 3.94
C ALA A 346 -3.14 -2.01 2.53
N ALA A 347 -2.08 -2.81 2.32
CA ALA A 347 -2.01 -3.80 1.28
C ALA A 347 -2.32 -5.17 1.91
N LEU A 348 -3.36 -5.84 1.41
CA LEU A 348 -3.85 -7.10 1.98
C LEU A 348 -3.73 -8.22 0.95
N GLY A 349 -3.16 -9.35 1.36
CA GLY A 349 -2.97 -10.53 0.54
C GLY A 349 -3.64 -11.78 1.11
N ALA A 350 -4.03 -12.70 0.25
CA ALA A 350 -4.56 -13.99 0.67
C ALA A 350 -3.54 -14.73 1.58
N GLY A 351 -4.05 -15.54 2.51
CA GLY A 351 -3.20 -16.15 3.54
C GLY A 351 -2.89 -15.20 4.69
N SER A 352 -3.49 -13.99 4.68
CA SER A 352 -3.22 -12.91 5.62
C SER A 352 -1.74 -12.51 5.59
N ASN A 353 -1.37 -11.89 4.47
CA ASN A 353 -0.08 -11.27 4.25
C ASN A 353 -0.37 -9.76 4.11
N ASP A 354 -0.06 -9.01 5.15
CA ASP A 354 -0.57 -7.66 5.29
C ASP A 354 0.56 -6.65 5.52
N ILE A 355 0.43 -5.49 4.89
CA ILE A 355 1.17 -4.27 5.23
C ILE A 355 0.14 -3.25 5.71
N VAL A 356 0.17 -2.91 6.99
CA VAL A 356 -0.68 -1.86 7.57
C VAL A 356 0.15 -0.62 7.76
N VAL A 357 -0.35 0.52 7.27
CA VAL A 357 0.30 1.83 7.37
C VAL A 357 -0.62 2.78 8.12
N SER A 358 -0.12 3.39 9.19
CA SER A 358 -0.83 4.41 9.96
C SER A 358 -0.04 5.72 9.99
N PRO A 359 -0.32 6.67 9.07
CA PRO A 359 0.40 7.94 8.97
C PRO A 359 0.33 8.76 10.26
N GLU A 360 -0.83 8.78 10.91
CA GLU A 360 -0.99 9.48 12.18
C GLU A 360 -0.04 8.96 13.26
N HIS A 361 0.28 7.68 13.27
CA HIS A 361 1.14 7.08 14.28
C HIS A 361 2.60 6.94 13.83
N ASP A 362 2.94 7.39 12.62
CA ASP A 362 4.26 7.16 12.01
C ASP A 362 4.67 5.67 12.09
N LEU A 363 3.73 4.80 11.68
CA LEU A 363 3.76 3.37 11.95
C LEU A 363 3.56 2.55 10.68
N VAL A 364 4.39 1.51 10.50
CA VAL A 364 4.19 0.43 9.53
C VAL A 364 4.23 -0.89 10.27
N ILE A 365 3.31 -1.78 9.96
CA ILE A 365 3.28 -3.15 10.46
C ILE A 365 3.20 -4.09 9.28
N VAL A 366 4.10 -5.04 9.22
CA VAL A 366 3.98 -6.23 8.37
C VAL A 366 3.63 -7.40 9.27
N TRP A 367 2.58 -8.13 8.91
CA TRP A 367 2.20 -9.36 9.59
C TRP A 367 1.77 -10.39 8.55
N ARG A 368 2.37 -11.55 8.61
CA ARG A 368 2.19 -12.59 7.60
C ARG A 368 1.73 -13.90 8.20
N TRP A 369 0.92 -14.65 7.42
CA TRP A 369 0.45 -16.00 7.74
C TRP A 369 -0.31 -16.06 9.05
N HIS A 370 -1.25 -15.17 9.24
CA HIS A 370 -2.05 -15.08 10.46
C HIS A 370 -3.52 -15.42 10.24
N ALA A 371 -4.19 -15.81 11.32
CA ALA A 371 -5.64 -15.96 11.44
C ALA A 371 -6.29 -14.82 12.25
N GLY A 372 -5.45 -13.94 12.81
CA GLY A 372 -5.90 -12.81 13.61
C GLY A 372 -6.43 -11.64 12.78
N ASN A 373 -6.87 -10.60 13.46
CA ASN A 373 -7.30 -9.36 12.85
C ASN A 373 -6.14 -8.35 12.79
N PRO A 374 -5.68 -7.89 11.62
CA PRO A 374 -4.57 -6.96 11.51
C PRO A 374 -4.85 -5.62 12.21
N ALA A 375 -6.11 -5.17 12.26
CA ALA A 375 -6.48 -3.98 13.01
C ALA A 375 -6.33 -4.17 14.53
N GLU A 376 -6.60 -5.37 15.06
CA GLU A 376 -6.39 -5.67 16.49
C GLU A 376 -4.89 -5.64 16.84
N PHE A 377 -4.06 -6.27 16.03
CA PHE A 377 -2.62 -6.21 16.25
C PHE A 377 -2.12 -4.76 16.20
N ALA A 378 -2.52 -4.00 15.20
CA ALA A 378 -2.15 -2.59 15.07
C ALA A 378 -2.64 -1.74 16.26
N ARG A 379 -3.87 -1.95 16.74
CA ARG A 379 -4.38 -1.25 17.93
C ARG A 379 -3.58 -1.57 19.20
N ARG A 380 -3.18 -2.82 19.38
CA ARG A 380 -2.31 -3.23 20.51
C ARG A 380 -0.94 -2.56 20.43
N VAL A 381 -0.35 -2.50 19.25
CA VAL A 381 0.91 -1.76 19.02
C VAL A 381 0.71 -0.28 19.32
N ILE A 382 -0.35 0.34 18.80
CA ILE A 382 -0.65 1.76 19.02
C ILE A 382 -0.87 2.06 20.53
N ALA A 383 -1.52 1.17 21.26
CA ALA A 383 -1.72 1.32 22.71
C ALA A 383 -0.41 1.24 23.53
N ALA A 384 0.67 0.72 22.93
CA ALA A 384 2.00 0.75 23.51
C ALA A 384 2.78 2.03 23.19
N LEU A 385 2.37 2.80 22.17
CA LEU A 385 3.06 4.04 21.77
C LEU A 385 2.86 5.13 22.84
N PRO A 386 3.78 6.12 22.94
CA PRO A 386 3.60 7.24 23.83
C PRO A 386 2.33 8.03 23.49
N ALA A 387 1.64 8.55 24.51
CA ALA A 387 0.54 9.48 24.32
C ALA A 387 1.00 10.70 23.51
N ARG A 388 0.14 11.17 22.61
CA ARG A 388 0.40 12.34 21.77
C ARG A 388 0.13 13.65 22.51
#